data_bde03838ad59f3a3f3a2a2f6a989b734
#
_entry.id   bde03838ad59f3a3f3a2a2f6a989b734
#
_cell.length_a   1.000
_cell.length_b   1.000
_cell.length_c   1.000
_cell.angle_alpha   90.00
_cell.angle_beta   90.00
_cell.angle_gamma   90.00
#
_symmetry.space_group_name_H-M   'P 1'
#
loop_
_entity.id
_entity.type
_entity.pdbx_description
1 polymer ?
#
loop_
_entity_poly.entity_id
_entity_poly.type
_entity_poly.pdbx_seq_one_letter_code
_entity_poly.pdbx_strand_id
1 'polypeptide(L)'
;MSEIGYFCGLVASFKDQIDFTNLPLHIAIIMDGNGRWAKKKGAARIFGHRNAIQAVTDVTEGCGELGVKYLTLYAFSTENWGRPKDEVDGLMELLVNTIKNEISNLMENQVRLLTIGDISLLPKTCQRNLEEAKDVTKNNTGLTVLLALNYSGRWEILKAVKKLVVDVQHGNLQPEDIDERMFSGLLEKIGRAHV
;
A
#
# COMPACT_ATOMS: atom_id res chain seq x y z
N MET A 1 1.56 -13.99 -57.71
CA MET A 1 2.23 -14.33 -56.45
C MET A 1 2.62 -13.04 -55.76
N SER A 2 1.81 -12.59 -54.86
CA SER A 2 2.01 -11.32 -54.10
C SER A 2 2.46 -11.67 -52.71
N GLU A 3 3.69 -11.36 -52.38
CA GLU A 3 4.24 -11.43 -51.05
C GLU A 3 3.60 -10.32 -50.20
N ILE A 4 2.69 -10.72 -49.32
CA ILE A 4 2.20 -9.84 -48.25
C ILE A 4 3.25 -9.90 -47.13
N GLY A 5 4.17 -8.93 -47.12
CA GLY A 5 5.11 -8.74 -46.03
C GLY A 5 4.36 -8.38 -44.75
N TYR A 6 4.35 -9.31 -43.77
CA TYR A 6 3.94 -9.00 -42.41
C TYR A 6 4.95 -8.03 -41.78
N PHE A 7 4.65 -6.75 -41.84
CA PHE A 7 5.26 -5.77 -40.93
C PHE A 7 4.73 -6.03 -39.52
N CYS A 8 5.34 -6.98 -38.82
CA CYS A 8 5.20 -7.07 -37.37
C CYS A 8 6.03 -5.93 -36.76
N GLY A 9 5.45 -4.74 -36.75
CA GLY A 9 6.02 -3.64 -35.99
C GLY A 9 6.08 -4.08 -34.51
N LEU A 10 7.29 -4.36 -34.02
CA LEU A 10 7.58 -4.50 -32.60
C LEU A 10 7.08 -3.22 -31.92
N VAL A 11 5.90 -3.27 -31.34
CA VAL A 11 5.47 -2.24 -30.40
C VAL A 11 6.40 -2.42 -29.21
N ALA A 12 7.38 -1.51 -29.05
CA ALA A 12 8.24 -1.49 -27.88
C ALA A 12 7.37 -1.58 -26.63
N SER A 13 7.66 -2.52 -25.75
CA SER A 13 6.92 -2.65 -24.51
C SER A 13 7.17 -1.41 -23.66
N PHE A 14 6.25 -1.04 -22.75
CA PHE A 14 6.52 0.05 -21.82
C PHE A 14 7.79 -0.21 -21.00
N LYS A 15 8.16 -1.47 -20.79
CA LYS A 15 9.37 -1.89 -20.09
C LYS A 15 10.63 -1.44 -20.83
N ASP A 16 10.63 -1.45 -22.18
CA ASP A 16 11.76 -1.01 -23.01
C ASP A 16 11.98 0.52 -22.98
N GLN A 17 11.00 1.28 -22.44
CA GLN A 17 11.06 2.73 -22.32
C GLN A 17 11.51 3.17 -20.91
N ILE A 18 11.73 2.24 -19.99
CA ILE A 18 12.11 2.54 -18.61
C ILE A 18 13.62 2.83 -18.54
N ASP A 19 13.97 3.98 -17.97
CA ASP A 19 15.34 4.29 -17.60
C ASP A 19 15.70 3.61 -16.26
N PHE A 20 16.37 2.47 -16.34
CA PHE A 20 16.82 1.70 -15.18
C PHE A 20 17.86 2.42 -14.32
N THR A 21 18.48 3.48 -14.83
CA THR A 21 19.47 4.28 -14.07
C THR A 21 18.80 5.33 -13.16
N ASN A 22 17.50 5.60 -13.39
CA ASN A 22 16.74 6.63 -12.67
C ASN A 22 15.41 6.09 -12.13
N LEU A 23 15.42 4.91 -11.54
CA LEU A 23 14.24 4.32 -10.92
C LEU A 23 13.98 4.92 -9.55
N PRO A 24 12.71 5.20 -9.19
CA PRO A 24 12.38 5.61 -7.84
C PRO A 24 12.62 4.47 -6.84
N LEU A 25 13.16 4.81 -5.68
CA LEU A 25 13.31 3.84 -4.59
C LEU A 25 11.96 3.43 -3.99
N HIS A 26 10.97 4.32 -4.07
CA HIS A 26 9.66 4.15 -3.46
C HIS A 26 8.55 4.61 -4.41
N ILE A 27 7.54 3.78 -4.58
CA ILE A 27 6.31 4.07 -5.33
C ILE A 27 5.13 3.99 -4.35
N ALA A 28 4.24 4.98 -4.39
CA ALA A 28 3.02 4.98 -3.59
C ALA A 28 1.79 5.08 -4.51
N ILE A 29 0.80 4.20 -4.31
CA ILE A 29 -0.36 4.10 -5.19
C ILE A 29 -1.65 4.28 -4.38
N ILE A 30 -2.46 5.24 -4.80
CA ILE A 30 -3.83 5.42 -4.31
C ILE A 30 -4.76 4.60 -5.20
N MET A 31 -5.35 3.56 -4.62
CA MET A 31 -6.26 2.65 -5.32
C MET A 31 -7.68 3.20 -5.33
N ASP A 32 -7.94 4.21 -6.15
CA ASP A 32 -9.25 4.85 -6.28
C ASP A 32 -9.95 4.49 -7.60
N GLY A 33 -11.28 4.62 -7.60
CA GLY A 33 -12.09 4.45 -8.79
C GLY A 33 -12.71 3.07 -8.97
N ASN A 34 -12.25 2.02 -8.29
CA ASN A 34 -12.70 0.63 -8.46
C ASN A 34 -14.23 0.47 -8.26
N GLY A 35 -14.79 1.08 -7.22
CA GLY A 35 -16.23 1.07 -6.99
C GLY A 35 -17.03 1.85 -8.03
N ARG A 36 -16.50 2.96 -8.54
CA ARG A 36 -17.12 3.75 -9.64
C ARG A 36 -17.09 2.98 -10.95
N TRP A 37 -15.97 2.32 -11.23
CA TRP A 37 -15.82 1.45 -12.40
C TRP A 37 -16.84 0.29 -12.37
N ALA A 38 -17.00 -0.39 -11.25
CA ALA A 38 -17.99 -1.45 -11.09
C ALA A 38 -19.43 -0.96 -11.35
N LYS A 39 -19.81 0.19 -10.77
CA LYS A 39 -21.11 0.81 -11.01
C LYS A 39 -21.36 1.13 -12.49
N LYS A 40 -20.35 1.62 -13.22
CA LYS A 40 -20.46 1.85 -14.68
C LYS A 40 -20.70 0.55 -15.46
N LYS A 41 -20.30 -0.61 -14.91
CA LYS A 41 -20.54 -1.95 -15.44
C LYS A 41 -21.85 -2.58 -14.95
N GLY A 42 -22.68 -1.85 -14.20
CA GLY A 42 -23.91 -2.38 -13.60
C GLY A 42 -23.68 -3.34 -12.42
N ALA A 43 -22.47 -3.40 -11.87
CA ALA A 43 -22.09 -4.29 -10.80
C ALA A 43 -21.99 -3.60 -9.43
N ALA A 44 -22.05 -4.37 -8.35
CA ALA A 44 -21.84 -3.90 -7.00
C ALA A 44 -20.40 -3.36 -6.81
N ARG A 45 -20.19 -2.38 -5.92
CA ARG A 45 -18.87 -1.76 -5.69
C ARG A 45 -17.80 -2.78 -5.30
N ILE A 46 -18.16 -3.78 -4.50
CA ILE A 46 -17.26 -4.85 -4.05
C ILE A 46 -16.69 -5.67 -5.22
N PHE A 47 -17.43 -5.81 -6.31
CA PHE A 47 -16.94 -6.44 -7.54
C PHE A 47 -15.73 -5.71 -8.12
N GLY A 48 -15.76 -4.36 -8.10
CA GLY A 48 -14.64 -3.54 -8.55
C GLY A 48 -13.41 -3.73 -7.66
N HIS A 49 -13.58 -3.83 -6.35
CA HIS A 49 -12.49 -4.07 -5.42
C HIS A 49 -11.87 -5.46 -5.59
N ARG A 50 -12.67 -6.49 -5.84
CA ARG A 50 -12.18 -7.84 -6.14
C ARG A 50 -11.35 -7.87 -7.43
N ASN A 51 -11.80 -7.18 -8.47
CA ASN A 51 -11.05 -7.11 -9.74
C ASN A 51 -9.74 -6.30 -9.63
N ALA A 52 -9.63 -5.41 -8.65
CA ALA A 52 -8.41 -4.65 -8.41
C ALA A 52 -7.27 -5.50 -7.81
N ILE A 53 -7.56 -6.68 -7.25
CA ILE A 53 -6.53 -7.56 -6.67
C ILE A 53 -5.49 -7.93 -7.73
N GLN A 54 -5.93 -8.35 -8.92
CA GLN A 54 -5.00 -8.68 -10.00
C GLN A 54 -4.07 -7.50 -10.33
N ALA A 55 -4.61 -6.28 -10.44
CA ALA A 55 -3.79 -5.10 -10.70
C ALA A 55 -2.78 -4.83 -9.56
N VAL A 56 -3.13 -5.15 -8.31
CA VAL A 56 -2.22 -5.05 -7.16
C VAL A 56 -1.09 -6.08 -7.30
N THR A 57 -1.41 -7.32 -7.66
CA THR A 57 -0.42 -8.37 -7.90
C THR A 57 0.53 -7.96 -9.03
N ASP A 58 -0.02 -7.56 -10.19
CA ASP A 58 0.77 -7.15 -11.36
C ASP A 58 1.73 -5.99 -11.03
N VAL A 59 1.26 -4.99 -10.27
CA VAL A 59 2.09 -3.86 -9.84
C VAL A 59 3.17 -4.29 -8.84
N THR A 60 2.83 -5.19 -7.92
CA THR A 60 3.79 -5.72 -6.93
C THR A 60 4.91 -6.50 -7.63
N GLU A 61 4.56 -7.38 -8.55
CA GLU A 61 5.51 -8.13 -9.37
C GLU A 61 6.38 -7.20 -10.21
N GLY A 62 5.76 -6.24 -10.93
CA GLY A 62 6.48 -5.26 -11.74
C GLY A 62 7.44 -4.41 -10.92
N CYS A 63 7.06 -3.95 -9.74
CA CYS A 63 7.95 -3.22 -8.82
C CYS A 63 9.13 -4.10 -8.37
N GLY A 64 8.87 -5.37 -8.05
CA GLY A 64 9.90 -6.34 -7.67
C GLY A 64 10.90 -6.58 -8.80
N GLU A 65 10.41 -6.83 -10.02
CA GLU A 65 11.25 -7.05 -11.21
C GLU A 65 12.13 -5.84 -11.57
N LEU A 66 11.59 -4.63 -11.39
CA LEU A 66 12.32 -3.39 -11.64
C LEU A 66 13.33 -3.04 -10.55
N GLY A 67 13.30 -3.73 -9.39
CA GLY A 67 14.20 -3.47 -8.29
C GLY A 67 13.80 -2.28 -7.41
N VAL A 68 12.55 -1.83 -7.49
CA VAL A 68 11.96 -0.86 -6.54
C VAL A 68 12.05 -1.41 -5.14
N LYS A 69 12.40 -0.58 -4.15
CA LYS A 69 12.61 -1.05 -2.77
C LYS A 69 11.34 -1.02 -1.93
N TYR A 70 10.46 -0.04 -2.17
CA TYR A 70 9.24 0.16 -1.40
C TYR A 70 8.04 0.42 -2.30
N LEU A 71 6.93 -0.26 -2.03
CA LEU A 71 5.64 -0.02 -2.66
C LEU A 71 4.59 0.23 -1.56
N THR A 72 4.03 1.43 -1.50
CA THR A 72 2.92 1.74 -0.61
C THR A 72 1.60 1.64 -1.35
N LEU A 73 0.67 0.87 -0.80
CA LEU A 73 -0.68 0.71 -1.30
C LEU A 73 -1.67 1.31 -0.31
N TYR A 74 -2.37 2.39 -0.69
CA TYR A 74 -3.42 2.98 0.13
C TYR A 74 -4.69 2.13 0.02
N ALA A 75 -4.79 1.12 0.88
CA ALA A 75 -5.83 0.11 0.79
C ALA A 75 -7.12 0.48 1.53
N PHE A 76 -7.03 1.16 2.69
CA PHE A 76 -8.19 1.57 3.47
C PHE A 76 -7.90 2.86 4.26
N SER A 77 -8.64 3.93 3.96
CA SER A 77 -8.48 5.22 4.65
C SER A 77 -9.42 5.37 5.85
N THR A 78 -9.10 6.31 6.74
CA THR A 78 -9.96 6.66 7.90
C THR A 78 -11.36 7.10 7.46
N GLU A 79 -11.48 7.74 6.30
CA GLU A 79 -12.75 8.19 5.73
C GLU A 79 -13.62 7.04 5.23
N ASN A 80 -13.03 5.87 4.96
CA ASN A 80 -13.79 4.72 4.45
C ASN A 80 -14.76 4.13 5.49
N TRP A 81 -14.56 4.40 6.78
CA TRP A 81 -15.53 4.02 7.81
C TRP A 81 -16.89 4.70 7.66
N GLY A 82 -16.97 5.83 6.98
CA GLY A 82 -18.22 6.52 6.64
C GLY A 82 -19.03 5.85 5.52
N ARG A 83 -18.56 4.76 4.92
CA ARG A 83 -19.30 4.00 3.91
C ARG A 83 -20.38 3.13 4.55
N PRO A 84 -21.37 2.63 3.75
CA PRO A 84 -22.34 1.64 4.24
C PRO A 84 -21.63 0.44 4.89
N LYS A 85 -22.22 -0.06 5.98
CA LYS A 85 -21.61 -1.12 6.79
C LYS A 85 -21.32 -2.39 5.98
N ASP A 86 -22.22 -2.80 5.11
CA ASP A 86 -22.07 -3.96 4.23
C ASP A 86 -20.89 -3.81 3.26
N GLU A 87 -20.63 -2.58 2.77
CA GLU A 87 -19.44 -2.30 1.94
C GLU A 87 -18.16 -2.42 2.78
N VAL A 88 -18.14 -1.86 3.99
CA VAL A 88 -16.97 -1.95 4.89
C VAL A 88 -16.70 -3.39 5.29
N ASP A 89 -17.72 -4.13 5.69
CA ASP A 89 -17.59 -5.54 6.08
C ASP A 89 -17.05 -6.38 4.90
N GLY A 90 -17.55 -6.16 3.68
CA GLY A 90 -17.06 -6.81 2.48
C GLY A 90 -15.60 -6.47 2.14
N LEU A 91 -15.17 -5.22 2.36
CA LEU A 91 -13.77 -4.83 2.19
C LEU A 91 -12.85 -5.49 3.21
N MET A 92 -13.28 -5.62 4.47
CA MET A 92 -12.52 -6.30 5.52
C MET A 92 -12.39 -7.80 5.23
N GLU A 93 -13.47 -8.45 4.77
CA GLU A 93 -13.43 -9.85 4.35
C GLU A 93 -12.48 -10.05 3.16
N LEU A 94 -12.55 -9.16 2.17
CA LEU A 94 -11.67 -9.18 1.01
C LEU A 94 -10.20 -9.06 1.42
N LEU A 95 -9.88 -8.12 2.31
CA LEU A 95 -8.53 -7.93 2.85
C LEU A 95 -8.01 -9.20 3.54
N VAL A 96 -8.82 -9.80 4.41
CA VAL A 96 -8.48 -11.05 5.13
C VAL A 96 -8.15 -12.17 4.14
N ASN A 97 -9.02 -12.37 3.14
CA ASN A 97 -8.85 -13.44 2.17
C ASN A 97 -7.64 -13.20 1.25
N THR A 98 -7.44 -11.96 0.81
CA THR A 98 -6.30 -11.60 -0.04
C THR A 98 -4.98 -11.84 0.70
N ILE A 99 -4.85 -11.35 1.94
CA ILE A 99 -3.60 -11.54 2.71
C ILE A 99 -3.27 -13.03 2.85
N LYS A 100 -4.24 -13.87 3.21
CA LYS A 100 -4.01 -15.32 3.35
C LYS A 100 -3.56 -15.98 2.06
N ASN A 101 -4.19 -15.62 0.96
CA ASN A 101 -3.91 -16.24 -0.34
C ASN A 101 -2.55 -15.79 -0.91
N GLU A 102 -2.11 -14.58 -0.58
CA GLU A 102 -0.87 -14.01 -1.12
C GLU A 102 0.40 -14.37 -0.32
N ILE A 103 0.30 -14.95 0.89
CA ILE A 103 1.47 -15.27 1.71
C ILE A 103 2.50 -16.11 0.94
N SER A 104 2.06 -17.16 0.25
CA SER A 104 2.97 -18.03 -0.52
C SER A 104 3.68 -17.25 -1.64
N ASN A 105 2.92 -16.45 -2.39
CA ASN A 105 3.46 -15.60 -3.45
C ASN A 105 4.46 -14.55 -2.91
N LEU A 106 4.16 -13.93 -1.77
CA LEU A 106 5.08 -12.99 -1.10
C LEU A 106 6.39 -13.67 -0.69
N MET A 107 6.32 -14.89 -0.19
CA MET A 107 7.50 -15.68 0.19
C MET A 107 8.34 -16.10 -1.02
N GLU A 108 7.70 -16.62 -2.07
CA GLU A 108 8.37 -17.04 -3.30
C GLU A 108 9.10 -15.88 -3.99
N ASN A 109 8.49 -14.69 -3.99
CA ASN A 109 9.05 -13.49 -4.61
C ASN A 109 9.90 -12.64 -3.64
N GLN A 110 10.21 -13.14 -2.44
CA GLN A 110 11.00 -12.43 -1.44
C GLN A 110 10.43 -11.04 -1.09
N VAL A 111 9.10 -10.89 -1.13
CA VAL A 111 8.41 -9.65 -0.79
C VAL A 111 8.16 -9.59 0.71
N ARG A 112 8.58 -8.50 1.34
CA ARG A 112 8.34 -8.21 2.75
C ARG A 112 7.06 -7.40 2.91
N LEU A 113 6.16 -7.82 3.80
CA LEU A 113 4.94 -7.10 4.11
C LEU A 113 5.09 -6.26 5.38
N LEU A 114 4.68 -5.00 5.31
CA LEU A 114 4.53 -4.09 6.45
C LEU A 114 3.17 -3.39 6.40
N THR A 115 2.79 -2.76 7.51
CA THR A 115 1.56 -1.96 7.61
C THR A 115 1.84 -0.61 8.20
N ILE A 116 1.09 0.40 7.76
CA ILE A 116 1.01 1.73 8.37
C ILE A 116 -0.45 2.07 8.65
N GLY A 117 -0.68 2.96 9.62
CA GLY A 117 -2.00 3.36 10.07
C GLY A 117 -2.43 2.67 11.37
N ASP A 118 -3.66 2.92 11.81
CA ASP A 118 -4.20 2.35 13.05
C ASP A 118 -4.93 1.03 12.80
N ILE A 119 -4.18 -0.06 12.78
CA ILE A 119 -4.74 -1.41 12.60
C ILE A 119 -5.56 -1.89 13.81
N SER A 120 -5.49 -1.21 14.96
CA SER A 120 -6.20 -1.62 16.18
C SER A 120 -7.72 -1.57 16.03
N LEU A 121 -8.21 -0.72 15.13
CA LEU A 121 -9.64 -0.56 14.82
C LEU A 121 -10.17 -1.57 13.79
N LEU A 122 -9.29 -2.33 13.14
CA LEU A 122 -9.68 -3.38 12.21
C LEU A 122 -10.26 -4.59 12.98
N PRO A 123 -11.08 -5.44 12.34
CA PRO A 123 -11.52 -6.70 12.95
C PRO A 123 -10.35 -7.55 13.44
N LYS A 124 -10.52 -8.25 14.57
CA LYS A 124 -9.44 -9.06 15.17
C LYS A 124 -8.87 -10.13 14.24
N THR A 125 -9.69 -10.67 13.34
CA THR A 125 -9.22 -11.60 12.28
C THR A 125 -8.28 -10.92 11.30
N CYS A 126 -8.56 -9.66 10.89
CA CYS A 126 -7.66 -8.88 10.06
C CYS A 126 -6.33 -8.63 10.77
N GLN A 127 -6.38 -8.16 12.02
CA GLN A 127 -5.19 -7.88 12.82
C GLN A 127 -4.28 -9.11 12.90
N ARG A 128 -4.85 -10.27 13.26
CA ARG A 128 -4.09 -11.52 13.38
C ARG A 128 -3.45 -11.94 12.05
N ASN A 129 -4.18 -11.91 10.94
CA ASN A 129 -3.64 -12.32 9.65
C ASN A 129 -2.55 -11.37 9.15
N LEU A 130 -2.68 -10.07 9.42
CA LEU A 130 -1.65 -9.08 9.11
C LEU A 130 -0.36 -9.34 9.91
N GLU A 131 -0.48 -9.59 11.22
CA GLU A 131 0.69 -9.90 12.05
C GLU A 131 1.36 -11.21 11.62
N GLU A 132 0.58 -12.26 11.32
CA GLU A 132 1.08 -13.52 10.79
C GLU A 132 1.84 -13.31 9.47
N ALA A 133 1.26 -12.59 8.51
CA ALA A 133 1.89 -12.31 7.23
C ALA A 133 3.17 -11.48 7.38
N LYS A 134 3.17 -10.48 8.26
CA LYS A 134 4.37 -9.69 8.59
C LYS A 134 5.47 -10.56 9.21
N ASP A 135 5.11 -11.45 10.14
CA ASP A 135 6.08 -12.33 10.81
C ASP A 135 6.69 -13.34 9.84
N VAL A 136 5.88 -13.95 8.99
CA VAL A 136 6.35 -14.92 7.98
C VAL A 136 7.27 -14.24 6.96
N THR A 137 6.96 -13.02 6.52
CA THR A 137 7.72 -12.31 5.47
C THR A 137 8.86 -11.43 6.01
N LYS A 138 9.07 -11.35 7.33
CA LYS A 138 10.00 -10.38 7.95
C LYS A 138 11.46 -10.48 7.46
N ASN A 139 11.88 -11.67 7.05
CA ASN A 139 13.24 -11.92 6.58
C ASN A 139 13.40 -11.80 5.05
N ASN A 140 12.32 -11.52 4.32
CA ASN A 140 12.40 -11.32 2.89
C ASN A 140 13.17 -10.03 2.58
N THR A 141 14.02 -10.07 1.56
CA THR A 141 15.01 -9.02 1.26
C THR A 141 14.73 -8.27 -0.05
N GLY A 142 13.70 -8.66 -0.77
CA GLY A 142 13.29 -8.03 -2.03
C GLY A 142 12.49 -6.75 -1.82
N LEU A 143 11.37 -6.62 -2.56
CA LEU A 143 10.44 -5.50 -2.44
C LEU A 143 9.79 -5.47 -1.05
N THR A 144 9.70 -4.30 -0.43
CA THR A 144 8.86 -4.10 0.76
C THR A 144 7.53 -3.47 0.36
N VAL A 145 6.44 -4.22 0.56
CA VAL A 145 5.06 -3.73 0.37
C VAL A 145 4.54 -3.18 1.71
N LEU A 146 4.07 -1.95 1.70
CA LEU A 146 3.44 -1.29 2.84
C LEU A 146 1.94 -1.11 2.56
N LEU A 147 1.10 -1.76 3.37
CA LEU A 147 -0.35 -1.55 3.32
C LEU A 147 -0.75 -0.41 4.26
N ALA A 148 -1.22 0.70 3.69
CA ALA A 148 -1.82 1.78 4.46
C ALA A 148 -3.28 1.40 4.79
N LEU A 149 -3.52 1.08 6.07
CA LEU A 149 -4.79 0.56 6.58
C LEU A 149 -5.30 1.44 7.73
N ASN A 150 -6.53 1.92 7.60
CA ASN A 150 -7.11 2.89 8.52
C ASN A 150 -6.15 4.09 8.71
N TYR A 151 -5.64 4.58 7.59
CA TYR A 151 -4.64 5.62 7.50
C TYR A 151 -5.19 6.85 6.77
N SER A 152 -4.80 8.03 7.23
CA SER A 152 -4.83 9.26 6.44
C SER A 152 -3.72 10.22 6.90
N GLY A 153 -3.23 11.07 6.00
CA GLY A 153 -2.19 12.03 6.37
C GLY A 153 -2.60 12.99 7.50
N ARG A 154 -3.88 13.39 7.56
CA ARG A 154 -4.41 14.22 8.65
C ARG A 154 -4.39 13.47 9.99
N TRP A 155 -4.76 12.20 9.99
CA TRP A 155 -4.71 11.34 11.18
C TRP A 155 -3.26 11.22 11.68
N GLU A 156 -2.31 10.98 10.79
CA GLU A 156 -0.89 10.82 11.12
C GLU A 156 -0.29 12.10 11.71
N ILE A 157 -0.55 13.26 11.08
CA ILE A 157 -0.12 14.56 11.60
C ILE A 157 -0.67 14.79 13.00
N LEU A 158 -1.98 14.55 13.22
CA LEU A 158 -2.60 14.70 14.54
C LEU A 158 -2.01 13.73 15.57
N LYS A 159 -1.68 12.49 15.18
CA LYS A 159 -1.02 11.51 16.03
C LYS A 159 0.35 12.02 16.48
N ALA A 160 1.16 12.53 15.54
CA ALA A 160 2.47 13.11 15.84
C ALA A 160 2.37 14.32 16.76
N VAL A 161 1.45 15.27 16.48
CA VAL A 161 1.22 16.45 17.31
C VAL A 161 0.80 16.06 18.73
N LYS A 162 -0.15 15.12 18.87
CA LYS A 162 -0.58 14.64 20.21
C LYS A 162 0.58 14.03 20.98
N LYS A 163 1.47 13.29 20.33
CA LYS A 163 2.66 12.72 20.98
C LYS A 163 3.59 13.82 21.49
N LEU A 164 3.89 14.83 20.67
CA LEU A 164 4.71 15.98 21.08
C LEU A 164 4.11 16.72 22.27
N VAL A 165 2.79 16.98 22.25
CA VAL A 165 2.09 17.63 23.37
C VAL A 165 2.24 16.84 24.66
N VAL A 166 2.06 15.52 24.60
CA VAL A 166 2.23 14.64 25.77
C VAL A 166 3.66 14.70 26.30
N ASP A 167 4.67 14.67 25.42
CA ASP A 167 6.07 14.73 25.83
C ASP A 167 6.42 16.09 26.49
N VAL A 168 5.86 17.19 25.98
CA VAL A 168 6.00 18.52 26.60
C VAL A 168 5.31 18.56 27.97
N GLN A 169 4.07 18.05 28.08
CA GLN A 169 3.34 18.01 29.36
C GLN A 169 4.05 17.21 30.45
N HIS A 170 4.77 16.17 30.08
CA HIS A 170 5.55 15.35 31.00
C HIS A 170 6.95 15.93 31.29
N GLY A 171 7.30 17.07 30.70
CA GLY A 171 8.62 17.69 30.87
C GLY A 171 9.77 16.96 30.15
N ASN A 172 9.45 16.00 29.26
CA ASN A 172 10.43 15.26 28.47
C ASN A 172 10.94 16.05 27.27
N LEU A 173 10.27 17.15 26.92
CA LEU A 173 10.55 17.98 25.75
C LEU A 173 10.17 19.43 26.06
N GLN A 174 10.99 20.41 25.61
CA GLN A 174 10.58 21.81 25.61
C GLN A 174 9.94 22.18 24.28
N PRO A 175 8.92 23.06 24.25
CA PRO A 175 8.29 23.49 23.00
C PRO A 175 9.27 24.04 21.96
N GLU A 176 10.34 24.73 22.43
CA GLU A 176 11.37 25.37 21.63
C GLU A 176 12.28 24.34 20.92
N ASP A 177 12.35 23.12 21.44
CA ASP A 177 13.18 22.04 20.88
C ASP A 177 12.45 21.24 19.77
N ILE A 178 11.16 21.53 19.52
CA ILE A 178 10.40 20.86 18.48
C ILE A 178 10.86 21.37 17.12
N ASP A 179 11.52 20.49 16.37
CA ASP A 179 11.99 20.77 15.02
C ASP A 179 11.38 19.83 13.97
N GLU A 180 11.66 20.09 12.70
CA GLU A 180 11.19 19.29 11.56
C GLU A 180 11.69 17.83 11.62
N ARG A 181 12.93 17.63 12.08
CA ARG A 181 13.52 16.30 12.20
C ARG A 181 12.80 15.46 13.25
N MET A 182 12.48 16.06 14.39
CA MET A 182 11.74 15.42 15.47
C MET A 182 10.32 15.09 15.01
N PHE A 183 9.61 16.05 14.41
CA PHE A 183 8.28 15.83 13.86
C PHE A 183 8.28 14.71 12.81
N SER A 184 9.19 14.77 11.84
CA SER A 184 9.35 13.72 10.82
C SER A 184 9.70 12.36 11.41
N GLY A 185 10.37 12.35 12.57
CA GLY A 185 10.69 11.13 13.33
C GLY A 185 9.46 10.42 13.90
N LEU A 186 8.36 11.14 14.12
CA LEU A 186 7.11 10.64 14.67
C LEU A 186 6.12 10.17 13.58
N LEU A 187 6.34 10.55 12.33
CA LEU A 187 5.55 10.05 11.21
C LEU A 187 5.88 8.58 10.94
N GLU A 188 4.89 7.82 10.52
CA GLU A 188 5.08 6.42 10.12
C GLU A 188 5.98 6.39 8.88
N LYS A 189 7.23 5.99 9.08
CA LYS A 189 8.26 6.05 8.03
C LYS A 189 7.97 5.02 6.94
N ILE A 190 7.29 5.47 5.93
CA ILE A 190 7.29 4.83 4.63
C ILE A 190 8.66 5.15 4.04
N GLY A 191 9.48 4.13 3.78
CA GLY A 191 10.84 4.24 3.26
C GLY A 191 11.24 5.65 2.87
N ARG A 192 12.34 6.17 3.41
CA ARG A 192 12.72 7.58 3.25
C ARG A 192 12.68 7.96 1.78
N ALA A 193 11.57 8.57 1.33
CA ALA A 193 11.62 9.42 0.17
C ALA A 193 12.43 10.64 0.61
N HIS A 194 13.73 10.61 0.38
CA HIS A 194 14.51 11.82 0.40
C HIS A 194 14.10 12.62 -0.83
N VAL A 195 13.34 13.70 -0.60
CA VAL A 195 13.30 14.82 -1.52
C VAL A 195 14.63 15.52 -1.43
#